data_943fcd1618848815b5a22a92e6f81264
#
_entry.id   943fcd1618848815b5a22a92e6f81264
#
_cell.length_a   1.000
_cell.length_b   1.000
_cell.length_c   1.000
_cell.angle_alpha   90.00
_cell.angle_beta   90.00
_cell.angle_gamma   90.00
#
_symmetry.space_group_name_H-M   'P 1'
#
loop_
_entity.id
_entity.type
_entity.pdbx_description
1 polymer ?
#
loop_
_entity_poly.entity_id
_entity_poly.type
_entity_poly.pdbx_seq_one_letter_code
_entity_poly.pdbx_strand_id
1 'polypeptide(L)'
;KQFLKYLAVFIITVILSIGLLFLLVYLGVFGSLPDKNALASISNEEASQVISSDHILIGKIFAENRTNILWEEVPEHLKNALIATEDKRFYTHKGYDTKSYFRVFLKSIFLGNSSSGGGSTLTQQLVKNLYGRNNFSILSLPVNKLKELIIASRIETIYTKEELLLLYLNSVPFGEN
;
A
#
# COMPACT_ATOMS: atom_id res chain seq x y z
N LYS A 1 -36.52 8.05 23.20
CA LYS A 1 -36.33 6.56 23.18
C LYS A 1 -36.36 6.00 21.74
N GLN A 2 -37.31 6.42 20.87
CA GLN A 2 -37.38 5.95 19.47
C GLN A 2 -36.18 6.39 18.65
N PHE A 3 -35.72 7.63 18.75
CA PHE A 3 -34.52 8.14 18.08
C PHE A 3 -33.27 7.29 18.38
N LEU A 4 -33.03 6.95 19.64
CA LEU A 4 -31.91 6.10 20.04
C LEU A 4 -32.01 4.68 19.45
N LYS A 5 -33.21 4.13 19.29
CA LYS A 5 -33.40 2.85 18.59
C LYS A 5 -33.05 2.94 17.11
N TYR A 6 -33.54 3.96 16.40
CA TYR A 6 -33.20 4.16 14.99
C TYR A 6 -31.72 4.40 14.79
N LEU A 7 -31.09 5.20 15.66
CA LEU A 7 -29.65 5.43 15.63
C LEU A 7 -28.87 4.13 15.86
N ALA A 8 -29.29 3.32 16.83
CA ALA A 8 -28.64 2.03 17.09
C ALA A 8 -28.80 1.07 15.90
N VAL A 9 -29.99 0.96 15.32
CA VAL A 9 -30.23 0.14 14.13
C VAL A 9 -29.36 0.63 12.96
N PHE A 10 -29.29 1.94 12.72
CA PHE A 10 -28.44 2.50 11.69
C PHE A 10 -26.96 2.14 11.89
N ILE A 11 -26.43 2.32 13.09
CA ILE A 11 -25.02 1.97 13.41
C ILE A 11 -24.77 0.48 13.20
N ILE A 12 -25.67 -0.39 13.68
CA ILE A 12 -25.54 -1.84 13.48
C ILE A 12 -25.55 -2.19 11.99
N THR A 13 -26.45 -1.61 11.21
CA THR A 13 -26.51 -1.85 9.76
C THR A 13 -25.21 -1.43 9.05
N VAL A 14 -24.65 -0.27 9.42
CA VAL A 14 -23.37 0.20 8.86
C VAL A 14 -22.24 -0.75 9.23
N ILE A 15 -22.15 -1.20 10.48
CA ILE A 15 -21.11 -2.16 10.91
C ILE A 15 -21.25 -3.48 10.17
N LEU A 16 -22.45 -4.01 10.03
CA LEU A 16 -22.71 -5.25 9.28
C LEU A 16 -22.36 -5.10 7.80
N SER A 17 -22.69 -3.97 7.19
CA SER A 17 -22.35 -3.69 5.78
C SER A 17 -20.84 -3.63 5.55
N ILE A 18 -20.09 -2.98 6.46
CA ILE A 18 -18.62 -2.94 6.40
C ILE A 18 -18.04 -4.36 6.61
N GLY A 19 -18.56 -5.12 7.57
CA GLY A 19 -18.14 -6.50 7.82
C GLY A 19 -18.42 -7.41 6.63
N LEU A 20 -19.58 -7.27 6.01
CA LEU A 20 -19.95 -8.01 4.79
C LEU A 20 -19.01 -7.65 3.63
N LEU A 21 -18.75 -6.37 3.40
CA LEU A 21 -17.82 -5.92 2.36
C LEU A 21 -16.41 -6.49 2.58
N PHE A 22 -15.92 -6.46 3.83
CA PHE A 22 -14.63 -7.07 4.19
C PHE A 22 -14.61 -8.56 3.86
N LEU A 23 -15.66 -9.30 4.25
CA LEU A 23 -15.79 -10.72 3.98
C LEU A 23 -15.79 -11.01 2.47
N LEU A 24 -16.54 -10.26 1.67
CA LEU A 24 -16.59 -10.41 0.22
C LEU A 24 -15.23 -10.15 -0.44
N VAL A 25 -14.50 -9.13 0.01
CA VAL A 25 -13.12 -8.86 -0.44
C VAL A 25 -12.19 -10.00 -0.04
N TYR A 26 -12.28 -10.49 1.18
CA TYR A 26 -11.45 -11.58 1.69
C TYR A 26 -11.68 -12.89 0.94
N LEU A 27 -12.93 -13.20 0.57
CA LEU A 27 -13.32 -14.35 -0.23
C LEU A 27 -12.97 -14.20 -1.72
N GLY A 28 -12.45 -13.05 -2.16
CA GLY A 28 -12.01 -12.84 -3.54
C GLY A 28 -13.13 -12.53 -4.54
N VAL A 29 -14.32 -12.14 -4.09
CA VAL A 29 -15.44 -11.75 -4.98
C VAL A 29 -15.06 -10.59 -5.89
N PHE A 30 -14.23 -9.69 -5.42
CA PHE A 30 -13.67 -8.55 -6.17
C PHE A 30 -12.30 -8.84 -6.82
N GLY A 31 -11.99 -10.11 -7.07
CA GLY A 31 -10.72 -10.60 -7.60
C GLY A 31 -9.84 -11.18 -6.49
N SER A 32 -9.12 -12.24 -6.84
CA SER A 32 -8.27 -13.00 -5.90
C SER A 32 -7.23 -12.10 -5.22
N LEU A 33 -6.99 -12.37 -3.95
CA LEU A 33 -5.86 -11.82 -3.23
C LEU A 33 -4.63 -12.69 -3.51
N PRO A 34 -3.42 -12.09 -3.65
CA PRO A 34 -2.21 -12.88 -3.86
C PRO A 34 -1.99 -13.84 -2.69
N ASP A 35 -1.56 -15.05 -3.01
CA ASP A 35 -1.24 -16.05 -2.04
C ASP A 35 0.12 -15.77 -1.37
N LYS A 36 0.46 -16.56 -0.35
CA LYS A 36 1.70 -16.37 0.40
C LYS A 36 2.95 -16.56 -0.47
N ASN A 37 2.91 -17.46 -1.45
CA ASN A 37 4.05 -17.74 -2.32
C ASN A 37 4.26 -16.60 -3.30
N ALA A 38 3.20 -16.08 -3.91
CA ALA A 38 3.25 -14.88 -4.76
C ALA A 38 3.76 -13.65 -3.99
N LEU A 39 3.35 -13.51 -2.72
CA LEU A 39 3.84 -12.43 -1.87
C LEU A 39 5.30 -12.61 -1.44
N ALA A 40 5.78 -13.85 -1.28
CA ALA A 40 7.18 -14.12 -0.92
C ALA A 40 8.15 -14.00 -2.11
N SER A 41 7.64 -13.99 -3.34
CA SER A 41 8.44 -13.90 -4.57
C SER A 41 8.32 -12.52 -5.26
N ILE A 42 8.01 -11.47 -4.51
CA ILE A 42 7.97 -10.12 -5.07
C ILE A 42 9.38 -9.75 -5.54
N SER A 43 9.53 -9.58 -6.85
CA SER A 43 10.73 -9.05 -7.48
C SER A 43 10.34 -7.83 -8.31
N ASN A 44 11.17 -6.81 -8.28
CA ASN A 44 10.98 -5.66 -9.17
C ASN A 44 11.46 -6.05 -10.58
N GLU A 45 10.70 -5.64 -11.59
CA GLU A 45 11.12 -5.81 -12.98
C GLU A 45 12.34 -4.93 -13.24
N GLU A 46 13.44 -5.55 -13.67
CA GLU A 46 14.64 -4.84 -14.07
C GLU A 46 14.62 -4.60 -15.58
N ALA A 47 15.28 -3.50 -15.99
CA ALA A 47 15.50 -3.25 -17.40
C ALA A 47 16.36 -4.37 -18.02
N SER A 48 15.88 -5.02 -19.06
CA SER A 48 16.69 -5.97 -19.84
C SER A 48 17.82 -5.23 -20.52
N GLN A 49 19.06 -5.64 -20.29
CA GLN A 49 20.23 -5.04 -20.92
C GLN A 49 20.57 -5.78 -22.22
N VAL A 50 20.75 -5.04 -23.29
CA VAL A 50 21.28 -5.56 -24.56
C VAL A 50 22.77 -5.29 -24.57
N ILE A 51 23.57 -6.34 -24.52
CA ILE A 51 25.04 -6.27 -24.46
C ILE A 51 25.62 -6.86 -25.75
N SER A 52 26.62 -6.22 -26.32
CA SER A 52 27.37 -6.72 -27.48
C SER A 52 28.26 -7.91 -27.08
N SER A 53 28.81 -8.62 -28.07
CA SER A 53 29.74 -9.75 -27.87
C SER A 53 31.01 -9.38 -27.11
N ASP A 54 31.39 -8.12 -27.11
CA ASP A 54 32.50 -7.52 -26.38
C ASP A 54 32.11 -6.87 -25.06
N HIS A 55 30.93 -7.26 -24.52
CA HIS A 55 30.37 -6.80 -23.24
C HIS A 55 30.10 -5.29 -23.15
N ILE A 56 29.93 -4.59 -24.28
CA ILE A 56 29.52 -3.20 -24.28
C ILE A 56 27.98 -3.11 -24.22
N LEU A 57 27.45 -2.28 -23.35
CA LEU A 57 26.02 -2.01 -23.27
C LEU A 57 25.57 -1.25 -24.53
N ILE A 58 24.79 -1.91 -25.39
CA ILE A 58 24.22 -1.32 -26.61
C ILE A 58 22.95 -0.53 -26.29
N GLY A 59 22.13 -1.04 -25.38
CA GLY A 59 20.87 -0.42 -24.99
C GLY A 59 20.18 -1.16 -23.85
N LYS A 60 19.09 -0.56 -23.36
CA LYS A 60 18.20 -1.16 -22.36
C LYS A 60 16.79 -1.25 -22.93
N ILE A 61 16.13 -2.39 -22.75
CA ILE A 61 14.71 -2.59 -23.05
C ILE A 61 13.98 -2.62 -21.71
N PHE A 62 13.08 -1.69 -21.48
CA PHE A 62 12.35 -1.56 -20.22
C PHE A 62 10.92 -1.06 -20.47
N ALA A 63 9.99 -1.53 -19.64
CA ALA A 63 8.67 -0.91 -19.51
C ALA A 63 8.78 0.37 -18.67
N GLU A 64 9.64 0.33 -17.62
CA GLU A 64 10.03 1.46 -16.81
C GLU A 64 11.56 1.46 -16.63
N ASN A 65 12.20 2.63 -16.81
CA ASN A 65 13.65 2.76 -16.66
C ASN A 65 14.03 2.78 -15.18
N ARG A 66 14.15 1.60 -14.60
CA ARG A 66 14.51 1.41 -13.18
C ARG A 66 15.83 0.68 -13.07
N THR A 67 16.63 1.10 -12.11
CA THR A 67 17.81 0.38 -11.62
C THR A 67 17.57 0.10 -10.14
N ASN A 68 17.53 -1.18 -9.77
CA ASN A 68 17.39 -1.55 -8.38
C ASN A 68 18.63 -1.11 -7.59
N ILE A 69 18.40 -0.55 -6.43
CA ILE A 69 19.43 -0.17 -5.46
C ILE A 69 19.53 -1.22 -4.37
N LEU A 70 20.72 -1.40 -3.81
CA LEU A 70 20.93 -2.26 -2.64
C LEU A 70 20.69 -1.47 -1.35
N TRP A 71 20.41 -2.19 -0.25
CA TRP A 71 20.14 -1.54 1.04
C TRP A 71 21.29 -0.69 1.54
N GLU A 72 22.51 -1.13 1.30
CA GLU A 72 23.76 -0.45 1.67
C GLU A 72 23.98 0.85 0.89
N GLU A 73 23.38 0.95 -0.30
CA GLU A 73 23.45 2.13 -1.16
C GLU A 73 22.44 3.21 -0.77
N VAL A 74 21.43 2.87 0.07
CA VAL A 74 20.40 3.82 0.49
C VAL A 74 20.93 4.69 1.63
N PRO A 75 21.09 6.01 1.42
CA PRO A 75 21.57 6.90 2.47
C PRO A 75 20.60 6.97 3.65
N GLU A 76 21.14 7.01 4.86
CA GLU A 76 20.32 7.07 6.10
C GLU A 76 19.37 8.28 6.14
N HIS A 77 19.82 9.42 5.65
CA HIS A 77 18.97 10.62 5.61
C HIS A 77 17.76 10.45 4.68
N LEU A 78 17.88 9.68 3.59
CA LEU A 78 16.76 9.37 2.70
C LEU A 78 15.75 8.45 3.39
N LYS A 79 16.21 7.38 4.07
CA LYS A 79 15.35 6.49 4.85
C LYS A 79 14.57 7.27 5.91
N ASN A 80 15.25 8.11 6.66
CA ASN A 80 14.66 8.92 7.70
C ASN A 80 13.68 9.97 7.16
N ALA A 81 14.01 10.64 6.06
CA ALA A 81 13.12 11.61 5.42
C ALA A 81 11.83 10.94 4.92
N LEU A 82 11.93 9.80 4.25
CA LEU A 82 10.80 9.04 3.76
C LEU A 82 9.87 8.61 4.90
N ILE A 83 10.43 8.02 5.96
CA ILE A 83 9.65 7.60 7.13
C ILE A 83 9.00 8.81 7.83
N ALA A 84 9.72 9.90 7.98
CA ALA A 84 9.21 11.10 8.65
C ALA A 84 8.07 11.77 7.89
N THR A 85 8.09 11.71 6.56
CA THR A 85 7.07 12.34 5.70
C THR A 85 5.87 11.44 5.46
N GLU A 86 6.10 10.17 5.12
CA GLU A 86 5.05 9.26 4.66
C GLU A 86 4.45 8.43 5.81
N ASP A 87 5.28 7.92 6.72
CA ASP A 87 4.85 6.96 7.73
C ASP A 87 5.67 7.01 9.02
N LYS A 88 5.45 8.02 9.83
CA LYS A 88 6.22 8.27 11.08
C LYS A 88 6.26 7.09 12.06
N ARG A 89 5.33 6.14 11.94
CA ARG A 89 5.23 4.96 12.80
C ARG A 89 5.54 3.67 12.07
N PHE A 90 6.23 3.74 10.94
CA PHE A 90 6.56 2.61 10.09
C PHE A 90 7.08 1.39 10.87
N TYR A 91 8.01 1.59 11.79
CA TYR A 91 8.59 0.51 12.59
C TYR A 91 7.68 -0.05 13.70
N THR A 92 6.53 0.59 13.98
CA THR A 92 5.69 0.21 15.13
C THR A 92 4.39 -0.48 14.77
N HIS A 93 3.94 -0.42 13.52
CA HIS A 93 2.72 -1.07 13.06
C HIS A 93 3.02 -2.29 12.19
N LYS A 94 1.97 -3.07 11.88
CA LYS A 94 2.01 -4.28 11.05
C LYS A 94 1.16 -4.10 9.79
N GLY A 95 1.61 -3.26 8.85
CA GLY A 95 0.97 -3.00 7.57
C GLY A 95 -0.13 -1.93 7.60
N TYR A 96 -0.72 -1.64 8.75
CA TYR A 96 -1.72 -0.58 8.91
C TYR A 96 -1.56 0.14 10.24
N ASP A 97 -1.84 1.43 10.25
CA ASP A 97 -1.71 2.31 11.41
C ASP A 97 -3.06 2.85 11.86
N THR A 98 -3.66 2.19 12.85
CA THR A 98 -4.96 2.56 13.42
C THR A 98 -4.98 3.98 13.97
N LYS A 99 -3.87 4.44 14.57
CA LYS A 99 -3.78 5.81 15.10
C LYS A 99 -3.80 6.86 13.99
N SER A 100 -3.16 6.59 12.85
CA SER A 100 -3.24 7.45 11.67
C SER A 100 -4.64 7.48 11.10
N TYR A 101 -5.30 6.35 10.94
CA TYR A 101 -6.70 6.30 10.49
C TYR A 101 -7.62 7.13 11.39
N PHE A 102 -7.52 6.94 12.70
CA PHE A 102 -8.32 7.70 13.66
C PHE A 102 -8.05 9.20 13.60
N ARG A 103 -6.78 9.58 13.49
CA ARG A 103 -6.38 10.98 13.32
C ARG A 103 -6.98 11.61 12.04
N VAL A 104 -6.89 10.92 10.90
CA VAL A 104 -7.43 11.40 9.62
C VAL A 104 -8.95 11.48 9.71
N PHE A 105 -9.61 10.49 10.29
CA PHE A 105 -11.06 10.49 10.51
C PHE A 105 -11.52 11.69 11.33
N LEU A 106 -10.88 11.96 12.47
CA LEU A 106 -11.20 13.11 13.29
C LEU A 106 -10.96 14.43 12.55
N LYS A 107 -9.83 14.57 11.86
CA LYS A 107 -9.53 15.78 11.10
C LYS A 107 -10.52 16.02 9.97
N SER A 108 -10.96 14.97 9.26
CA SER A 108 -11.97 15.09 8.21
C SER A 108 -13.32 15.57 8.74
N ILE A 109 -13.73 15.11 9.92
CA ILE A 109 -15.00 15.52 10.54
C ILE A 109 -14.93 16.94 11.09
N PHE A 110 -13.85 17.29 11.81
CA PHE A 110 -13.81 18.57 12.54
C PHE A 110 -13.26 19.74 11.73
N LEU A 111 -12.39 19.49 10.75
CA LEU A 111 -11.70 20.56 10.01
C LEU A 111 -12.14 20.66 8.55
N GLY A 112 -12.95 19.74 8.05
CA GLY A 112 -13.40 19.72 6.64
C GLY A 112 -12.25 19.64 5.63
N ASN A 113 -11.03 19.40 6.07
CA ASN A 113 -9.81 19.51 5.27
C ASN A 113 -9.34 18.11 4.84
N SER A 114 -9.59 17.75 3.59
CA SER A 114 -9.16 16.49 2.99
C SER A 114 -7.64 16.39 2.73
N SER A 115 -6.92 17.51 2.85
CA SER A 115 -5.49 17.63 2.49
C SER A 115 -4.52 17.31 3.64
N SER A 116 -4.99 16.95 4.82
CA SER A 116 -4.13 16.78 5.99
C SER A 116 -3.51 15.39 6.10
N GLY A 117 -2.52 15.10 5.27
CA GLY A 117 -1.60 13.96 5.38
C GLY A 117 -2.26 12.59 5.25
N GLY A 118 -1.70 11.70 4.45
CA GLY A 118 -2.23 10.38 4.20
C GLY A 118 -2.37 9.53 5.47
N GLY A 119 -3.47 8.78 5.56
CA GLY A 119 -3.63 7.73 6.57
C GLY A 119 -3.05 6.38 6.13
N SER A 120 -2.54 6.29 4.89
CA SER A 120 -1.96 5.07 4.34
C SER A 120 -0.51 4.91 4.79
N THR A 121 -0.13 3.68 5.14
CA THR A 121 1.25 3.34 5.48
C THR A 121 2.11 3.16 4.23
N LEU A 122 3.44 3.19 4.36
CA LEU A 122 4.39 2.86 3.30
C LEU A 122 4.10 1.48 2.70
N THR A 123 3.78 0.49 3.52
CA THR A 123 3.44 -0.86 3.05
C THR A 123 2.15 -0.88 2.21
N GLN A 124 1.14 -0.08 2.56
CA GLN A 124 -0.07 0.05 1.74
C GLN A 124 0.19 0.77 0.42
N GLN A 125 1.08 1.77 0.41
CA GLN A 125 1.50 2.43 -0.82
C GLN A 125 2.29 1.48 -1.72
N LEU A 126 3.19 0.67 -1.16
CA LEU A 126 3.90 -0.40 -1.86
C LEU A 126 2.91 -1.36 -2.52
N VAL A 127 1.93 -1.88 -1.77
CA VAL A 127 0.90 -2.78 -2.30
C VAL A 127 0.13 -2.14 -3.45
N LYS A 128 -0.26 -0.87 -3.31
CA LYS A 128 -0.94 -0.12 -4.38
C LYS A 128 -0.08 -0.06 -5.65
N ASN A 129 1.23 0.14 -5.53
CA ASN A 129 2.13 0.23 -6.67
C ASN A 129 2.36 -1.14 -7.33
N LEU A 130 2.51 -2.21 -6.56
CA LEU A 130 2.74 -3.56 -7.07
C LEU A 130 1.51 -4.17 -7.75
N TYR A 131 0.31 -3.95 -7.19
CA TYR A 131 -0.91 -4.63 -7.63
C TYR A 131 -1.91 -3.70 -8.32
N GLY A 132 -1.66 -2.40 -8.32
CA GLY A 132 -2.56 -1.41 -8.89
C GLY A 132 -3.90 -1.31 -8.17
N ARG A 133 -4.85 -0.65 -8.82
CA ARG A 133 -6.24 -0.54 -8.37
C ARG A 133 -7.18 -0.91 -9.50
N ASN A 134 -8.20 -1.69 -9.18
CA ASN A 134 -9.25 -2.05 -10.12
C ASN A 134 -10.44 -1.09 -10.02
N ASN A 135 -11.16 -0.95 -11.13
CA ASN A 135 -12.38 -0.15 -11.16
C ASN A 135 -13.61 -1.02 -10.81
N PHE A 136 -14.27 -0.69 -9.72
CA PHE A 136 -15.50 -1.31 -9.24
C PHE A 136 -16.64 -0.28 -9.11
N SER A 137 -16.63 0.76 -9.95
CA SER A 137 -17.56 1.88 -9.87
C SER A 137 -17.53 2.54 -8.48
N ILE A 138 -18.68 2.73 -7.84
CA ILE A 138 -18.80 3.38 -6.51
C ILE A 138 -18.00 2.65 -5.42
N LEU A 139 -17.84 1.33 -5.53
CA LEU A 139 -17.09 0.52 -4.56
C LEU A 139 -15.57 0.51 -4.79
N SER A 140 -15.07 1.17 -5.84
CA SER A 140 -13.64 1.14 -6.19
C SER A 140 -12.74 1.55 -5.02
N LEU A 141 -13.03 2.67 -4.36
CA LEU A 141 -12.20 3.16 -3.26
C LEU A 141 -12.23 2.23 -2.05
N PRO A 142 -13.37 1.85 -1.47
CA PRO A 142 -13.40 1.00 -0.29
C PRO A 142 -12.88 -0.41 -0.56
N VAL A 143 -13.18 -1.02 -1.73
CA VAL A 143 -12.68 -2.35 -2.07
C VAL A 143 -11.16 -2.35 -2.21
N ASN A 144 -10.58 -1.40 -2.98
CA ASN A 144 -9.13 -1.33 -3.15
C ASN A 144 -8.42 -1.04 -1.82
N LYS A 145 -8.99 -0.17 -0.96
CA LYS A 145 -8.42 0.08 0.37
C LYS A 145 -8.44 -1.13 1.27
N LEU A 146 -9.50 -1.94 1.24
CA LEU A 146 -9.53 -3.20 1.99
C LEU A 146 -8.53 -4.22 1.43
N LYS A 147 -8.37 -4.33 0.11
CA LYS A 147 -7.33 -5.16 -0.50
C LYS A 147 -5.93 -4.72 -0.07
N GLU A 148 -5.63 -3.42 -0.21
CA GLU A 148 -4.35 -2.84 0.24
C GLU A 148 -4.06 -3.18 1.70
N LEU A 149 -5.05 -3.08 2.59
CA LEU A 149 -4.92 -3.38 4.02
C LEU A 149 -4.62 -4.86 4.27
N ILE A 150 -5.38 -5.76 3.63
CA ILE A 150 -5.20 -7.21 3.80
C ILE A 150 -3.83 -7.65 3.27
N ILE A 151 -3.46 -7.20 2.06
CA ILE A 151 -2.19 -7.55 1.44
C ILE A 151 -1.02 -6.96 2.23
N ALA A 152 -1.09 -5.69 2.65
CA ALA A 152 -0.06 -5.05 3.47
C ALA A 152 0.15 -5.80 4.79
N SER A 153 -0.92 -6.22 5.46
CA SER A 153 -0.82 -7.03 6.68
C SER A 153 -0.15 -8.39 6.43
N ARG A 154 -0.41 -9.03 5.28
CA ARG A 154 0.23 -10.29 4.91
C ARG A 154 1.72 -10.11 4.58
N ILE A 155 2.08 -9.10 3.81
CA ILE A 155 3.48 -8.80 3.43
C ILE A 155 4.32 -8.55 4.68
N GLU A 156 3.81 -7.83 5.65
CA GLU A 156 4.50 -7.55 6.94
C GLU A 156 4.71 -8.80 7.81
N THR A 157 4.14 -9.94 7.46
CA THR A 157 4.46 -11.23 8.11
C THR A 157 5.58 -12.00 7.38
N ILE A 158 5.96 -11.56 6.19
CA ILE A 158 6.92 -12.23 5.32
C ILE A 158 8.25 -11.47 5.30
N TYR A 159 8.19 -10.15 5.19
CA TYR A 159 9.35 -9.27 5.03
C TYR A 159 9.63 -8.48 6.30
N THR A 160 10.90 -8.20 6.54
CA THR A 160 11.35 -7.25 7.57
C THR A 160 11.01 -5.81 7.16
N LYS A 161 11.05 -4.89 8.09
CA LYS A 161 10.82 -3.46 7.81
C LYS A 161 11.85 -2.87 6.84
N GLU A 162 13.08 -3.32 6.92
CA GLU A 162 14.16 -2.91 6.04
C GLU A 162 13.95 -3.40 4.61
N GLU A 163 13.57 -4.69 4.45
CA GLU A 163 13.21 -5.25 3.15
C GLU A 163 11.99 -4.55 2.54
N LEU A 164 10.96 -4.23 3.34
CA LEU A 164 9.79 -3.49 2.87
C LEU A 164 10.13 -2.06 2.43
N LEU A 165 11.03 -1.39 3.15
CA LEU A 165 11.49 -0.06 2.78
C LEU A 165 12.30 -0.10 1.48
N LEU A 166 13.17 -1.11 1.32
CA LEU A 166 13.93 -1.34 0.11
C LEU A 166 13.03 -1.65 -1.08
N LEU A 167 12.05 -2.55 -0.91
CA LEU A 167 11.04 -2.85 -1.93
C LEU A 167 10.26 -1.59 -2.33
N TYR A 168 9.91 -0.74 -1.35
CA TYR A 168 9.24 0.53 -1.61
C TYR A 168 10.10 1.44 -2.50
N LEU A 169 11.37 1.66 -2.12
CA LEU A 169 12.30 2.50 -2.86
C LEU A 169 12.54 2.00 -4.30
N ASN A 170 12.56 0.69 -4.48
CA ASN A 170 12.74 0.06 -5.79
C ASN A 170 11.45 -0.05 -6.62
N SER A 171 10.26 0.16 -6.02
CA SER A 171 8.96 -0.02 -6.71
C SER A 171 8.23 1.28 -7.00
N VAL A 172 8.44 2.32 -6.20
CA VAL A 172 7.69 3.58 -6.31
C VAL A 172 8.35 4.50 -7.35
N PRO A 173 7.59 5.08 -8.27
CA PRO A 173 8.13 6.10 -9.18
C PRO A 173 8.42 7.39 -8.40
N PHE A 174 9.66 7.86 -8.45
CA PHE A 174 10.13 9.10 -7.80
C PHE A 174 10.25 10.27 -8.79
N GLY A 175 9.78 10.16 -9.99
CA GLY A 175 9.85 11.20 -10.99
C GLY A 175 8.74 11.09 -12.01
N GLU A 176 8.59 12.12 -12.83
CA GLU A 176 7.78 12.05 -14.03
C GLU A 176 8.56 11.24 -15.09
N ASN A 177 7.90 10.25 -15.67
CA ASN A 177 8.40 9.50 -16.82
C ASN A 177 8.20 10.31 -18.10
#